data_618b867e4710826ec8c1a589b4c22b18
#
_entry.id   618b867e4710826ec8c1a589b4c22b18
#
_cell.length_a   1.000
_cell.length_b   1.000
_cell.length_c   1.000
_cell.angle_alpha   90.00
_cell.angle_beta   90.00
_cell.angle_gamma   90.00
#
_symmetry.space_group_name_H-M   'P 1'
#
loop_
_entity.id
_entity.type
_entity.pdbx_description
1 polymer ?
#
loop_
_entity_poly.entity_id
_entity_poly.type
_entity_poly.pdbx_seq_one_letter_code
_entity_poly.pdbx_strand_id
1 'polypeptide(L)'
;MAGDYQEWQIPPANQPKQEDCAFDLSVALASVFALRSEIPDDAFTAQVLGTERAGNGVLIRADGLVLTIGYLVAEAETVWLVSNDGAAIPAHVVAYDHHTGFGLVQALVKVSSPPIPLGNAQMAEAGDPVIIAGHGGMRHALSASIAAKREFAGYWEYLLDEAIFVAPAHPNWGGAALLDRDGKLLGIGSLFMQQVDENDTQTEGNMIVPIDLLNPILDDLLKFGKSQHPQHPWLGAYAAESNGQLFIAGVADGGPAENADIQVGDVILAVAGESVSDLAAMLRKTWSLGSAGVEVPLTLL
;
A
#
# COMPACT_ATOMS: atom_id res chain seq x y z
N MET A 1 6.12 -33.20 -21.35
CA MET A 1 6.36 -31.95 -22.11
C MET A 1 6.34 -30.85 -21.06
N ALA A 2 7.49 -30.32 -20.70
CA ALA A 2 7.61 -29.14 -19.83
C ALA A 2 7.15 -27.96 -20.70
N GLY A 3 6.00 -27.39 -20.40
CA GLY A 3 5.57 -26.16 -21.03
C GLY A 3 6.58 -25.07 -20.65
N ASP A 4 7.09 -24.34 -21.63
CA ASP A 4 7.84 -23.12 -21.41
C ASP A 4 6.95 -22.15 -20.63
N TYR A 5 7.04 -22.16 -19.31
CA TYR A 5 6.58 -21.06 -18.48
C TYR A 5 7.52 -19.90 -18.78
N GLN A 6 7.17 -19.10 -19.76
CA GLN A 6 7.86 -17.84 -20.00
C GLN A 6 7.71 -17.02 -18.72
N GLU A 7 8.78 -16.88 -17.98
CA GLU A 7 8.84 -16.10 -16.75
C GLU A 7 8.36 -14.68 -17.10
N TRP A 8 7.33 -14.20 -16.43
CA TRP A 8 6.76 -12.89 -16.68
C TRP A 8 7.83 -11.79 -16.52
N GLN A 9 7.86 -10.82 -17.41
CA GLN A 9 8.79 -9.68 -17.35
C GLN A 9 8.18 -8.42 -17.97
N ILE A 10 8.65 -7.27 -17.53
CA ILE A 10 8.37 -5.98 -18.17
C ILE A 10 8.96 -6.00 -19.59
N PRO A 11 8.21 -5.56 -20.61
CA PRO A 11 8.75 -5.45 -21.96
C PRO A 11 10.05 -4.63 -21.99
N PRO A 12 11.10 -5.06 -22.70
CA PRO A 12 12.40 -4.37 -22.67
C PRO A 12 12.34 -2.89 -23.05
N ALA A 13 11.39 -2.49 -23.89
CA ALA A 13 11.19 -1.08 -24.27
C ALA A 13 10.71 -0.20 -23.10
N ASN A 14 10.10 -0.81 -22.07
CA ASN A 14 9.54 -0.13 -20.91
C ASN A 14 10.44 -0.29 -19.66
N GLN A 15 11.55 -1.04 -19.76
CA GLN A 15 12.50 -1.16 -18.66
C GLN A 15 13.34 0.11 -18.54
N PRO A 16 13.72 0.53 -17.31
CA PRO A 16 14.62 1.65 -17.13
C PRO A 16 16.02 1.35 -17.69
N LYS A 17 16.72 2.39 -18.10
CA LYS A 17 18.09 2.27 -18.59
C LYS A 17 19.08 2.85 -17.61
N GLN A 18 20.22 2.21 -17.45
CA GLN A 18 21.27 2.70 -16.55
C GLN A 18 21.75 4.11 -16.93
N GLU A 19 21.77 4.45 -18.22
CA GLU A 19 22.19 5.77 -18.73
C GLU A 19 21.28 6.93 -18.28
N ASP A 20 20.01 6.62 -17.91
CA ASP A 20 19.03 7.60 -17.44
C ASP A 20 19.05 7.77 -15.91
N CYS A 21 19.88 7.01 -15.20
CA CYS A 21 19.96 6.97 -13.74
C CYS A 21 21.27 7.56 -13.23
N ALA A 22 21.22 8.35 -12.17
CA ALA A 22 22.41 8.90 -11.49
C ALA A 22 23.03 7.91 -10.48
N PHE A 23 22.48 6.71 -10.36
CA PHE A 23 22.88 5.66 -9.41
C PHE A 23 23.06 4.31 -10.12
N ASP A 24 23.69 3.34 -9.44
CA ASP A 24 23.78 1.98 -9.95
C ASP A 24 22.40 1.28 -9.78
N LEU A 25 21.70 1.18 -10.90
CA LEU A 25 20.35 0.62 -10.95
C LEU A 25 20.34 -0.86 -10.53
N SER A 26 21.34 -1.64 -10.92
CA SER A 26 21.41 -3.06 -10.59
C SER A 26 21.59 -3.28 -9.08
N VAL A 27 22.37 -2.43 -8.44
CA VAL A 27 22.61 -2.45 -6.99
C VAL A 27 21.33 -2.07 -6.24
N ALA A 28 20.62 -1.01 -6.66
CA ALA A 28 19.37 -0.62 -6.04
C ALA A 28 18.28 -1.71 -6.17
N LEU A 29 18.14 -2.27 -7.37
CA LEU A 29 17.14 -3.32 -7.64
C LEU A 29 17.42 -4.62 -6.86
N ALA A 30 18.68 -4.89 -6.48
CA ALA A 30 19.03 -6.03 -5.62
C ALA A 30 18.46 -5.91 -4.20
N SER A 31 17.97 -4.74 -3.82
CA SER A 31 17.39 -4.46 -2.50
C SER A 31 15.86 -4.54 -2.47
N VAL A 32 15.25 -4.95 -3.58
CA VAL A 32 13.83 -5.29 -3.67
C VAL A 32 13.67 -6.81 -3.64
N PHE A 33 12.99 -7.31 -2.62
CA PHE A 33 12.76 -8.74 -2.36
C PHE A 33 11.35 -9.13 -2.76
N ALA A 34 11.14 -10.38 -3.19
CA ALA A 34 9.81 -10.94 -3.10
C ALA A 34 9.49 -11.19 -1.62
N LEU A 35 8.26 -10.88 -1.24
CA LEU A 35 7.72 -11.15 0.08
C LEU A 35 6.57 -12.14 -0.06
N ARG A 36 6.58 -13.16 0.79
CA ARG A 36 5.49 -14.12 0.96
C ARG A 36 5.14 -14.23 2.42
N SER A 37 3.86 -14.30 2.72
CA SER A 37 3.36 -14.46 4.07
C SER A 37 2.24 -15.48 4.12
N GLU A 38 2.17 -16.18 5.24
CA GLU A 38 1.10 -17.12 5.57
C GLU A 38 0.32 -16.55 6.76
N ILE A 39 -0.99 -16.54 6.65
CA ILE A 39 -1.92 -15.95 7.60
C ILE A 39 -2.82 -17.08 8.12
N PRO A 40 -3.11 -17.18 9.43
CA PRO A 40 -4.05 -18.16 9.97
C PRO A 40 -5.44 -18.08 9.31
N ASP A 41 -6.08 -19.22 9.11
CA ASP A 41 -7.40 -19.28 8.45
C ASP A 41 -8.49 -18.56 9.24
N ASP A 42 -8.32 -18.42 10.56
CA ASP A 42 -9.24 -17.72 11.48
C ASP A 42 -8.89 -16.26 11.72
N ALA A 43 -7.87 -15.73 11.03
CA ALA A 43 -7.51 -14.33 11.11
C ALA A 43 -8.60 -13.43 10.49
N PHE A 44 -8.83 -12.26 11.08
CA PHE A 44 -9.87 -11.33 10.65
C PHE A 44 -9.73 -10.95 9.16
N THR A 45 -8.50 -10.72 8.68
CA THR A 45 -8.26 -10.33 7.29
C THR A 45 -8.21 -11.51 6.30
N ALA A 46 -8.26 -12.76 6.77
CA ALA A 46 -8.11 -13.94 5.91
C ALA A 46 -9.26 -14.09 4.91
N GLN A 47 -10.50 -13.75 5.30
CA GLN A 47 -11.67 -13.85 4.42
C GLN A 47 -11.60 -12.89 3.22
N VAL A 48 -11.00 -11.71 3.39
CA VAL A 48 -10.96 -10.66 2.35
C VAL A 48 -9.66 -10.70 1.56
N LEU A 49 -8.53 -10.95 2.23
CA LEU A 49 -7.19 -10.85 1.63
C LEU A 49 -6.55 -12.23 1.34
N GLY A 50 -7.18 -13.31 1.78
CA GLY A 50 -6.63 -14.65 1.67
C GLY A 50 -5.60 -14.98 2.75
N THR A 51 -5.23 -16.26 2.82
CA THR A 51 -4.28 -16.82 3.80
C THR A 51 -2.85 -16.90 3.28
N GLU A 52 -2.66 -16.87 1.97
CA GLU A 52 -1.35 -16.76 1.31
C GLU A 52 -1.26 -15.43 0.60
N ARG A 53 -0.29 -14.60 0.97
CA ARG A 53 -0.09 -13.29 0.36
C ARG A 53 1.30 -13.18 -0.23
N ALA A 54 1.38 -12.55 -1.38
CA ALA A 54 2.63 -12.35 -2.10
C ALA A 54 2.74 -10.92 -2.63
N GLY A 55 3.94 -10.38 -2.59
CA GLY A 55 4.25 -9.05 -3.11
C GLY A 55 5.74 -8.78 -3.00
N ASN A 56 6.09 -7.54 -2.74
CA ASN A 56 7.46 -7.08 -2.66
C ASN A 56 7.77 -6.44 -1.30
N GLY A 57 9.04 -6.35 -0.98
CA GLY A 57 9.54 -5.61 0.16
C GLY A 57 10.87 -4.94 -0.18
N VAL A 58 11.09 -3.77 0.37
CA VAL A 58 12.23 -2.90 0.08
C VAL A 58 13.14 -2.81 1.30
N LEU A 59 14.40 -3.18 1.15
CA LEU A 59 15.39 -3.04 2.22
C LEU A 59 15.69 -1.55 2.45
N ILE A 60 15.39 -1.04 3.64
CA ILE A 60 15.58 0.36 4.00
C ILE A 60 16.67 0.59 5.05
N ARG A 61 17.18 -0.49 5.69
CA ARG A 61 18.27 -0.40 6.68
C ARG A 61 19.23 -1.59 6.55
N ALA A 62 20.50 -1.36 6.83
CA ALA A 62 21.56 -2.36 6.71
C ALA A 62 21.44 -3.52 7.73
N ASP A 63 20.65 -3.37 8.76
CA ASP A 63 20.34 -4.41 9.75
C ASP A 63 19.26 -5.39 9.29
N GLY A 64 18.77 -5.24 8.04
CA GLY A 64 17.79 -6.14 7.45
C GLY A 64 16.34 -5.68 7.63
N LEU A 65 16.08 -4.41 7.97
CA LEU A 65 14.74 -3.87 8.03
C LEU A 65 14.19 -3.65 6.62
N VAL A 66 13.04 -4.25 6.33
CA VAL A 66 12.34 -4.23 5.04
C VAL A 66 11.00 -3.54 5.20
N LEU A 67 10.74 -2.56 4.33
CA LEU A 67 9.47 -1.85 4.22
C LEU A 67 8.61 -2.50 3.14
N THR A 68 7.33 -2.68 3.41
CA THR A 68 6.33 -3.21 2.48
C THR A 68 5.00 -2.50 2.67
N ILE A 69 3.97 -2.94 1.96
CA ILE A 69 2.58 -2.53 2.22
C ILE A 69 1.96 -3.48 3.25
N GLY A 70 1.25 -2.91 4.22
CA GLY A 70 0.82 -3.62 5.42
C GLY A 70 -0.14 -4.77 5.19
N TYR A 71 -1.03 -4.69 4.21
CA TYR A 71 -1.96 -5.78 3.93
C TYR A 71 -1.27 -7.10 3.54
N LEU A 72 -0.01 -7.04 3.11
CA LEU A 72 0.77 -8.26 2.83
C LEU A 72 1.19 -8.99 4.11
N VAL A 73 1.29 -8.29 5.23
CA VAL A 73 1.86 -8.83 6.48
C VAL A 73 0.93 -8.72 7.69
N ALA A 74 -0.24 -8.09 7.51
CA ALA A 74 -1.24 -8.01 8.58
C ALA A 74 -1.66 -9.43 9.02
N GLU A 75 -1.56 -9.69 10.32
CA GLU A 75 -1.87 -10.99 10.96
C GLU A 75 -1.01 -12.16 10.47
N ALA A 76 0.12 -11.92 9.80
CA ALA A 76 0.97 -12.98 9.29
C ALA A 76 1.69 -13.73 10.43
N GLU A 77 1.61 -15.06 10.42
CA GLU A 77 2.35 -15.95 11.29
C GLU A 77 3.74 -16.26 10.74
N THR A 78 3.83 -16.39 9.42
CA THR A 78 5.08 -16.70 8.71
C THR A 78 5.36 -15.67 7.64
N VAL A 79 6.60 -15.20 7.56
CA VAL A 79 7.06 -14.29 6.49
C VAL A 79 8.39 -14.75 5.93
N TRP A 80 8.47 -14.79 4.61
CA TRP A 80 9.66 -15.10 3.84
C TRP A 80 9.98 -13.97 2.86
N LEU A 81 11.25 -13.63 2.79
CA LEU A 81 11.79 -12.77 1.74
C LEU A 81 12.61 -13.64 0.77
N VAL A 82 12.56 -13.32 -0.51
CA VAL A 82 13.37 -13.98 -1.53
C VAL A 82 14.17 -12.92 -2.26
N SER A 83 15.48 -13.07 -2.28
CA SER A 83 16.39 -12.18 -3.01
C SER A 83 16.44 -12.51 -4.51
N ASN A 84 16.99 -11.60 -5.32
CA ASN A 84 17.04 -11.77 -6.77
C ASN A 84 17.93 -12.96 -7.23
N ASP A 85 18.83 -13.46 -6.38
CA ASP A 85 19.61 -14.69 -6.61
C ASP A 85 18.88 -15.96 -6.15
N GLY A 86 17.65 -15.83 -5.66
CA GLY A 86 16.80 -16.93 -5.25
C GLY A 86 17.00 -17.40 -3.81
N ALA A 87 17.80 -16.71 -2.99
CA ALA A 87 17.97 -17.07 -1.59
C ALA A 87 16.71 -16.77 -0.79
N ALA A 88 16.17 -17.77 -0.10
CA ALA A 88 15.06 -17.61 0.83
C ALA A 88 15.55 -17.16 2.21
N ILE A 89 15.00 -16.07 2.70
CA ILE A 89 15.39 -15.38 3.93
C ILE A 89 14.19 -15.40 4.88
N PRO A 90 14.27 -16.09 6.03
CA PRO A 90 13.19 -16.04 7.02
C PRO A 90 13.12 -14.64 7.63
N ALA A 91 11.91 -14.19 7.92
CA ALA A 91 11.67 -12.87 8.46
C ALA A 91 10.51 -12.89 9.46
N HIS A 92 10.33 -11.82 10.22
CA HIS A 92 9.16 -11.63 11.07
C HIS A 92 8.57 -10.23 10.90
N VAL A 93 7.28 -10.10 11.16
CA VAL A 93 6.59 -8.81 11.16
C VAL A 93 7.03 -8.02 12.38
N VAL A 94 7.50 -6.79 12.15
CA VAL A 94 7.86 -5.83 13.21
C VAL A 94 6.65 -4.98 13.57
N ALA A 95 5.97 -4.47 12.56
CA ALA A 95 4.84 -3.57 12.75
C ALA A 95 3.95 -3.53 11.50
N TYR A 96 2.70 -3.15 11.72
CA TYR A 96 1.78 -2.70 10.70
C TYR A 96 1.10 -1.43 11.19
N ASP A 97 1.11 -0.39 10.37
CA ASP A 97 0.43 0.87 10.67
C ASP A 97 -0.81 1.04 9.80
N HIS A 98 -1.98 1.00 10.42
CA HIS A 98 -3.27 1.11 9.70
C HIS A 98 -3.48 2.49 9.06
N HIS A 99 -2.90 3.54 9.64
CA HIS A 99 -3.09 4.91 9.16
C HIS A 99 -2.35 5.15 7.84
N THR A 100 -1.08 4.78 7.78
CA THR A 100 -0.26 4.93 6.56
C THR A 100 -0.39 3.74 5.60
N GLY A 101 -0.77 2.59 6.12
CA GLY A 101 -0.78 1.32 5.38
C GLY A 101 0.60 0.67 5.26
N PHE A 102 1.66 1.18 5.89
CA PHE A 102 2.98 0.57 5.85
C PHE A 102 3.06 -0.69 6.71
N GLY A 103 3.83 -1.67 6.23
CA GLY A 103 4.27 -2.84 6.98
C GLY A 103 5.79 -2.86 7.11
N LEU A 104 6.29 -3.25 8.26
CA LEU A 104 7.71 -3.45 8.54
C LEU A 104 7.99 -4.92 8.85
N VAL A 105 9.03 -5.44 8.21
CA VAL A 105 9.50 -6.81 8.36
C VAL A 105 10.98 -6.81 8.66
N GLN A 106 11.43 -7.62 9.60
CA GLN A 106 12.84 -7.79 9.93
C GLN A 106 13.35 -9.12 9.40
N ALA A 107 14.35 -9.08 8.54
CA ALA A 107 15.09 -10.28 8.12
C ALA A 107 15.82 -10.91 9.32
N LEU A 108 15.73 -12.22 9.49
CA LEU A 108 16.35 -12.95 10.61
C LEU A 108 17.81 -13.35 10.35
N VAL A 109 18.27 -13.12 9.13
CA VAL A 109 19.67 -13.36 8.73
C VAL A 109 20.24 -12.12 8.05
N LYS A 110 21.55 -12.01 8.02
CA LYS A 110 22.24 -10.89 7.37
C LYS A 110 21.90 -10.83 5.87
N VAL A 111 21.46 -9.68 5.42
CA VAL A 111 21.22 -9.36 4.01
C VAL A 111 22.45 -8.67 3.44
N SER A 112 22.88 -9.07 2.24
CA SER A 112 24.11 -8.55 1.60
C SER A 112 23.86 -7.30 0.75
N SER A 113 22.61 -7.06 0.30
CA SER A 113 22.26 -5.89 -0.50
C SER A 113 22.37 -4.61 0.34
N PRO A 114 22.76 -3.46 -0.25
CA PRO A 114 22.76 -2.18 0.44
C PRO A 114 21.31 -1.68 0.57
N PRO A 115 20.94 -0.99 1.66
CA PRO A 115 19.60 -0.42 1.79
C PRO A 115 19.37 0.70 0.77
N ILE A 116 18.13 0.84 0.30
CA ILE A 116 17.70 1.97 -0.54
C ILE A 116 17.53 3.20 0.37
N PRO A 117 18.19 4.33 0.06
CA PRO A 117 18.01 5.56 0.82
C PRO A 117 16.57 6.08 0.72
N LEU A 118 16.04 6.59 1.82
CA LEU A 118 14.73 7.25 1.80
C LEU A 118 14.85 8.60 1.10
N GLY A 119 13.93 8.89 0.21
CA GLY A 119 13.80 10.15 -0.52
C GLY A 119 12.87 11.14 0.17
N ASN A 120 12.35 12.07 -0.64
CA ASN A 120 11.37 13.06 -0.21
C ASN A 120 10.29 13.15 -1.29
N ALA A 121 9.15 12.51 -1.04
CA ALA A 121 8.03 12.47 -1.96
C ALA A 121 7.30 13.81 -2.08
N GLN A 122 7.43 14.69 -1.09
CA GLN A 122 6.85 16.04 -1.14
C GLN A 122 7.47 16.90 -2.25
N MET A 123 8.75 16.65 -2.58
CA MET A 123 9.46 17.38 -3.63
C MET A 123 9.19 16.83 -5.03
N ALA A 124 8.58 15.66 -5.14
CA ALA A 124 8.25 15.06 -6.42
C ALA A 124 6.96 15.69 -6.99
N GLU A 125 6.94 15.92 -8.30
CA GLU A 125 5.85 16.59 -9.00
C GLU A 125 5.25 15.69 -10.09
N ALA A 126 4.03 16.02 -10.52
CA ALA A 126 3.41 15.35 -11.68
C ALA A 126 4.26 15.60 -12.93
N GLY A 127 4.50 14.53 -13.68
CA GLY A 127 5.39 14.52 -14.85
C GLY A 127 6.82 14.05 -14.54
N ASP A 128 7.23 13.99 -13.27
CA ASP A 128 8.55 13.50 -12.92
C ASP A 128 8.72 12.02 -13.32
N PRO A 129 9.84 11.68 -13.96
CA PRO A 129 10.13 10.30 -14.28
C PRO A 129 10.58 9.55 -13.03
N VAL A 130 10.06 8.36 -12.88
CA VAL A 130 10.27 7.46 -11.76
C VAL A 130 10.47 6.03 -12.24
N ILE A 131 10.95 5.16 -11.37
CA ILE A 131 11.06 3.72 -11.62
C ILE A 131 10.21 3.00 -10.58
N ILE A 132 9.31 2.11 -11.06
CA ILE A 132 8.63 1.17 -10.19
C ILE A 132 9.38 -0.16 -10.27
N ALA A 133 9.84 -0.66 -9.14
CA ALA A 133 10.63 -1.88 -9.06
C ALA A 133 9.96 -2.94 -8.19
N GLY A 134 9.61 -4.06 -8.80
CA GLY A 134 9.31 -5.32 -8.14
C GLY A 134 10.55 -6.20 -8.00
N HIS A 135 10.44 -7.31 -7.27
CA HIS A 135 11.46 -8.36 -7.20
C HIS A 135 11.73 -8.96 -8.60
N GLY A 136 13.01 -9.28 -8.88
CA GLY A 136 13.45 -9.88 -10.14
C GLY A 136 14.40 -8.97 -10.95
N GLY A 137 14.86 -7.86 -10.36
CA GLY A 137 15.85 -6.96 -10.95
C GLY A 137 15.32 -6.22 -12.18
N MET A 138 16.19 -6.00 -13.19
CA MET A 138 15.88 -5.23 -14.40
C MET A 138 14.63 -5.72 -15.14
N ARG A 139 14.41 -7.01 -15.17
CA ARG A 139 13.25 -7.60 -15.86
C ARG A 139 11.91 -7.23 -15.22
N HIS A 140 11.95 -6.83 -13.96
CA HIS A 140 10.78 -6.47 -13.15
C HIS A 140 10.84 -5.01 -12.68
N ALA A 141 11.56 -4.17 -13.41
CA ALA A 141 11.58 -2.72 -13.21
C ALA A 141 10.90 -2.04 -14.41
N LEU A 142 10.06 -1.06 -14.11
CA LEU A 142 9.26 -0.32 -15.09
C LEU A 142 9.59 1.16 -15.03
N SER A 143 9.93 1.74 -16.19
CA SER A 143 9.99 3.19 -16.36
C SER A 143 8.57 3.76 -16.36
N ALA A 144 8.31 4.70 -15.48
CA ALA A 144 7.01 5.33 -15.32
C ALA A 144 7.17 6.85 -15.09
N SER A 145 6.07 7.54 -14.95
CA SER A 145 6.02 8.93 -14.50
C SER A 145 4.95 9.10 -13.43
N ILE A 146 5.12 10.12 -12.59
CA ILE A 146 4.08 10.55 -11.67
C ILE A 146 2.96 11.16 -12.50
N ALA A 147 1.79 10.54 -12.48
CA ALA A 147 0.62 11.04 -13.20
C ALA A 147 -0.13 12.12 -12.40
N ALA A 148 -0.20 11.94 -11.09
CA ALA A 148 -0.84 12.89 -10.18
C ALA A 148 -0.39 12.66 -8.74
N LYS A 149 -0.57 13.70 -7.92
CA LYS A 149 -0.54 13.61 -6.45
C LYS A 149 -1.87 14.18 -5.95
N ARG A 150 -2.63 13.41 -5.22
CA ARG A 150 -3.95 13.81 -4.74
C ARG A 150 -4.43 12.94 -3.60
N GLU A 151 -5.49 13.39 -2.93
CA GLU A 151 -6.19 12.61 -1.92
C GLU A 151 -6.63 11.25 -2.46
N PHE A 152 -6.55 10.25 -1.59
CA PHE A 152 -7.09 8.91 -1.82
C PHE A 152 -7.87 8.43 -0.61
N ALA A 153 -9.13 8.06 -0.81
CA ALA A 153 -9.98 7.40 0.18
C ALA A 153 -10.28 5.97 -0.27
N GLY A 154 -10.00 5.00 0.59
CA GLY A 154 -10.28 3.58 0.37
C GLY A 154 -11.53 3.12 1.14
N TYR A 155 -12.31 2.25 0.54
CA TYR A 155 -13.59 1.74 1.11
C TYR A 155 -13.40 1.02 2.46
N TRP A 156 -12.18 0.59 2.78
CA TRP A 156 -11.82 -0.08 4.04
C TRP A 156 -11.43 0.89 5.16
N GLU A 157 -12.01 2.09 5.17
CA GLU A 157 -11.74 3.15 6.13
C GLU A 157 -10.27 3.64 6.11
N TYR A 158 -9.77 3.90 4.92
CA TYR A 158 -8.42 4.36 4.67
C TYR A 158 -8.40 5.72 3.96
N LEU A 159 -7.54 6.62 4.40
CA LEU A 159 -7.44 7.96 3.82
C LEU A 159 -5.99 8.43 3.80
N LEU A 160 -5.53 8.86 2.65
CA LEU A 160 -4.29 9.61 2.48
C LEU A 160 -4.62 11.01 1.98
N ASP A 161 -4.10 12.04 2.63
CA ASP A 161 -4.28 13.42 2.18
C ASP A 161 -3.61 13.65 0.83
N GLU A 162 -2.48 12.98 0.60
CA GLU A 162 -1.79 13.00 -0.69
C GLU A 162 -1.18 11.62 -0.96
N ALA A 163 -1.75 10.88 -1.91
CA ALA A 163 -1.17 9.68 -2.50
C ALA A 163 -0.50 10.03 -3.83
N ILE A 164 0.51 9.25 -4.23
CA ILE A 164 1.16 9.38 -5.54
C ILE A 164 0.52 8.38 -6.51
N PHE A 165 0.13 8.86 -7.68
CA PHE A 165 -0.37 8.02 -8.76
C PHE A 165 0.65 8.00 -9.89
N VAL A 166 0.99 6.83 -10.38
CA VAL A 166 2.01 6.62 -11.41
C VAL A 166 1.45 5.83 -12.58
N ALA A 167 1.94 6.13 -13.77
CA ALA A 167 1.57 5.44 -15.00
C ALA A 167 2.82 5.27 -15.90
N PRO A 168 2.88 4.18 -16.69
CA PRO A 168 1.96 3.04 -16.72
C PRO A 168 2.01 2.19 -15.45
N ALA A 169 1.03 1.29 -15.28
CA ALA A 169 0.96 0.42 -14.12
C ALA A 169 2.01 -0.69 -14.15
N HIS A 170 2.65 -0.93 -13.02
CA HIS A 170 3.43 -2.14 -12.76
C HIS A 170 2.48 -3.24 -12.29
N PRO A 171 2.43 -4.41 -12.94
CA PRO A 171 1.44 -5.44 -12.61
C PRO A 171 1.69 -6.13 -11.26
N ASN A 172 2.91 -6.08 -10.74
CA ASN A 172 3.26 -6.61 -9.41
C ASN A 172 3.51 -5.46 -8.42
N TRP A 173 2.48 -4.68 -8.15
CA TRP A 173 2.54 -3.39 -7.44
C TRP A 173 2.69 -3.52 -5.92
N GLY A 174 2.09 -4.54 -5.29
CA GLY A 174 2.05 -4.67 -3.83
C GLY A 174 3.43 -4.70 -3.21
N GLY A 175 3.78 -3.66 -2.44
CA GLY A 175 5.09 -3.52 -1.80
C GLY A 175 6.24 -3.11 -2.74
N ALA A 176 5.99 -2.84 -4.02
CA ALA A 176 7.00 -2.42 -4.98
C ALA A 176 7.62 -1.06 -4.61
N ALA A 177 8.92 -0.88 -4.90
CA ALA A 177 9.61 0.37 -4.68
C ALA A 177 9.28 1.40 -5.76
N LEU A 178 8.97 2.63 -5.36
CA LEU A 178 9.00 3.78 -6.26
C LEU A 178 10.30 4.54 -6.04
N LEU A 179 11.14 4.62 -7.08
CA LEU A 179 12.46 5.27 -7.03
C LEU A 179 12.47 6.54 -7.87
N ASP A 180 13.17 7.58 -7.37
CA ASP A 180 13.50 8.76 -8.15
C ASP A 180 14.75 8.54 -9.03
N ARG A 181 15.17 9.59 -9.76
CA ARG A 181 16.36 9.56 -10.64
C ARG A 181 17.68 9.40 -9.88
N ASP A 182 17.69 9.68 -8.58
CA ASP A 182 18.85 9.55 -7.71
C ASP A 182 18.89 8.19 -7.00
N GLY A 183 17.90 7.32 -7.23
CA GLY A 183 17.76 6.00 -6.61
C GLY A 183 17.24 6.05 -5.18
N LYS A 184 16.60 7.14 -4.78
CA LYS A 184 15.97 7.26 -3.48
C LYS A 184 14.52 6.77 -3.53
N LEU A 185 14.10 6.16 -2.44
CA LEU A 185 12.74 5.65 -2.29
C LEU A 185 11.74 6.80 -2.09
N LEU A 186 10.81 6.98 -3.01
CA LEU A 186 9.72 7.95 -2.92
C LEU A 186 8.46 7.36 -2.30
N GLY A 187 8.29 6.04 -2.32
CA GLY A 187 7.10 5.41 -1.77
C GLY A 187 7.02 3.91 -2.05
N ILE A 188 5.94 3.32 -1.56
CA ILE A 188 5.66 1.88 -1.66
C ILE A 188 4.35 1.67 -2.42
N GLY A 189 4.38 0.79 -3.41
CA GLY A 189 3.22 0.41 -4.20
C GLY A 189 2.13 -0.25 -3.34
N SER A 190 0.91 0.24 -3.47
CA SER A 190 -0.24 -0.23 -2.69
C SER A 190 -1.34 -0.83 -3.56
N LEU A 191 -1.78 -0.13 -4.59
CA LEU A 191 -2.94 -0.54 -5.38
C LEU A 191 -2.67 -0.47 -6.88
N PHE A 192 -3.39 -1.33 -7.61
CA PHE A 192 -3.63 -1.16 -9.04
C PHE A 192 -4.88 -0.29 -9.21
N MET A 193 -4.76 0.72 -10.06
CA MET A 193 -5.82 1.67 -10.33
C MET A 193 -6.16 1.65 -11.82
N GLN A 194 -7.45 1.62 -12.09
CA GLN A 194 -7.96 1.71 -13.45
C GLN A 194 -8.90 2.90 -13.53
N GLN A 195 -8.65 3.80 -14.46
CA GLN A 195 -9.49 4.96 -14.69
C GLN A 195 -9.96 4.95 -16.15
N VAL A 196 -11.23 5.18 -16.36
CA VAL A 196 -11.84 5.37 -17.66
C VAL A 196 -12.16 6.86 -17.80
N ASP A 197 -11.65 7.50 -18.84
CA ASP A 197 -11.95 8.90 -19.13
C ASP A 197 -13.30 9.05 -19.89
N GLU A 198 -13.70 10.30 -20.14
CA GLU A 198 -14.95 10.62 -20.85
C GLU A 198 -14.99 10.10 -22.29
N ASN A 199 -13.85 9.67 -22.84
CA ASN A 199 -13.72 9.13 -24.19
C ASN A 199 -13.60 7.59 -24.20
N ASP A 200 -13.95 6.90 -23.10
CA ASP A 200 -13.75 5.47 -22.89
C ASP A 200 -12.27 5.02 -22.98
N THR A 201 -11.32 5.97 -22.83
CA THR A 201 -9.91 5.62 -22.78
C THR A 201 -9.57 5.08 -21.39
N GLN A 202 -9.12 3.83 -21.35
CA GLN A 202 -8.73 3.16 -20.14
C GLN A 202 -7.26 3.47 -19.81
N THR A 203 -7.02 4.08 -18.68
CA THR A 203 -5.66 4.34 -18.16
C THR A 203 -5.43 3.49 -16.93
N GLU A 204 -4.33 2.76 -16.93
CA GLU A 204 -3.90 1.93 -15.81
C GLU A 204 -2.72 2.57 -15.09
N GLY A 205 -2.75 2.54 -13.78
CA GLY A 205 -1.73 3.11 -12.94
C GLY A 205 -1.60 2.38 -11.61
N ASN A 206 -0.65 2.80 -10.80
CA ASN A 206 -0.55 2.35 -9.42
C ASN A 206 -0.71 3.52 -8.46
N MET A 207 -1.35 3.26 -7.34
CA MET A 207 -1.34 4.14 -6.18
C MET A 207 -0.18 3.74 -5.27
N ILE A 208 0.60 4.73 -4.88
CA ILE A 208 1.81 4.62 -4.07
C ILE A 208 1.61 5.39 -2.77
N VAL A 209 1.97 4.77 -1.67
CA VAL A 209 2.01 5.41 -0.35
C VAL A 209 3.32 6.20 -0.23
N PRO A 210 3.28 7.53 -0.02
CA PRO A 210 4.47 8.39 0.03
C PRO A 210 5.38 8.04 1.21
N ILE A 211 6.69 8.01 0.96
CA ILE A 211 7.68 7.62 1.97
C ILE A 211 7.78 8.59 3.15
N ASP A 212 7.39 9.86 2.95
CA ASP A 212 7.43 10.89 3.99
C ASP A 212 6.55 10.54 5.20
N LEU A 213 5.53 9.71 4.98
CA LEU A 213 4.66 9.21 6.05
C LEU A 213 5.36 8.21 6.99
N LEU A 214 6.50 7.63 6.59
CA LEU A 214 7.22 6.67 7.41
C LEU A 214 8.03 7.35 8.51
N ASN A 215 8.77 8.40 8.19
CA ASN A 215 9.72 9.02 9.12
C ASN A 215 9.10 9.43 10.47
N PRO A 216 7.90 10.03 10.53
CA PRO A 216 7.29 10.44 11.79
C PRO A 216 6.93 9.28 12.72
N ILE A 217 6.74 8.07 12.17
CA ILE A 217 6.23 6.90 12.92
C ILE A 217 7.25 5.78 13.06
N LEU A 218 8.38 5.82 12.33
CA LEU A 218 9.32 4.70 12.25
C LEU A 218 9.86 4.28 13.63
N ASP A 219 10.26 5.22 14.47
CA ASP A 219 10.78 4.93 15.80
C ASP A 219 9.70 4.29 16.70
N ASP A 220 8.46 4.75 16.60
CA ASP A 220 7.33 4.16 17.33
C ASP A 220 7.06 2.73 16.85
N LEU A 221 7.03 2.50 15.53
CA LEU A 221 6.84 1.18 14.95
C LEU A 221 7.92 0.20 15.42
N LEU A 222 9.17 0.63 15.44
CA LEU A 222 10.29 -0.22 15.88
C LEU A 222 10.26 -0.51 17.39
N LYS A 223 9.80 0.44 18.19
CA LYS A 223 9.84 0.35 19.64
C LYS A 223 8.59 -0.30 20.25
N PHE A 224 7.43 -0.02 19.67
CA PHE A 224 6.14 -0.39 20.23
C PHE A 224 5.33 -1.33 19.33
N GLY A 225 5.79 -1.60 18.10
CA GLY A 225 5.06 -2.37 17.09
C GLY A 225 3.87 -1.62 16.48
N LYS A 226 3.67 -0.35 16.84
CA LYS A 226 2.57 0.50 16.34
C LYS A 226 2.90 1.97 16.53
N SER A 227 2.28 2.85 15.73
CA SER A 227 2.36 4.30 15.93
C SER A 227 1.65 4.71 17.23
N GLN A 228 2.11 5.80 17.85
CA GLN A 228 1.50 6.36 19.06
C GLN A 228 0.41 7.39 18.75
N HIS A 229 0.04 7.54 17.49
CA HIS A 229 -1.12 8.35 17.10
C HIS A 229 -2.41 7.79 17.73
N PRO A 230 -3.33 8.65 18.16
CA PRO A 230 -4.64 8.20 18.61
C PRO A 230 -5.32 7.33 17.54
N GLN A 231 -5.83 6.18 17.96
CA GLN A 231 -6.56 5.31 17.04
C GLN A 231 -7.89 5.97 16.65
N HIS A 232 -8.19 6.02 15.37
CA HIS A 232 -9.46 6.52 14.88
C HIS A 232 -10.63 5.59 15.22
N PRO A 233 -11.86 6.11 15.34
CA PRO A 233 -13.05 5.27 15.36
C PRO A 233 -13.09 4.39 14.11
N TRP A 234 -13.34 3.12 14.29
CA TRP A 234 -13.58 2.17 13.22
C TRP A 234 -15.06 1.79 13.20
N LEU A 235 -15.71 1.98 12.07
CA LEU A 235 -17.13 1.68 11.91
C LEU A 235 -17.36 0.21 11.59
N GLY A 236 -16.44 -0.43 10.90
CA GLY A 236 -16.65 -1.75 10.31
C GLY A 236 -17.66 -1.70 9.17
N ALA A 237 -17.78 -0.56 8.50
CA ALA A 237 -18.68 -0.32 7.39
C ALA A 237 -17.85 0.05 6.15
N TYR A 238 -17.86 -0.80 5.16
CA TYR A 238 -17.16 -0.56 3.90
C TYR A 238 -18.05 0.29 2.99
N ALA A 239 -17.76 1.58 2.90
CA ALA A 239 -18.55 2.53 2.13
C ALA A 239 -17.97 2.72 0.72
N ALA A 240 -18.83 2.88 -0.27
CA ALA A 240 -18.46 3.13 -1.65
C ALA A 240 -19.26 4.30 -2.23
N GLU A 241 -18.72 4.90 -3.28
CA GLU A 241 -19.35 6.00 -4.01
C GLU A 241 -19.90 5.53 -5.35
N SER A 242 -21.14 5.88 -5.63
CA SER A 242 -21.72 5.69 -6.97
C SER A 242 -22.74 6.78 -7.23
N ASN A 243 -22.70 7.39 -8.41
CA ASN A 243 -23.64 8.43 -8.87
C ASN A 243 -23.80 9.61 -7.87
N GLY A 244 -22.70 9.98 -7.20
CA GLY A 244 -22.69 11.08 -6.21
C GLY A 244 -23.37 10.73 -4.88
N GLN A 245 -23.58 9.46 -4.60
CA GLN A 245 -24.10 8.95 -3.32
C GLN A 245 -23.08 8.01 -2.67
N LEU A 246 -22.99 8.11 -1.34
CA LEU A 246 -22.28 7.17 -0.49
C LEU A 246 -23.25 6.07 -0.05
N PHE A 247 -22.83 4.82 -0.16
CA PHE A 247 -23.63 3.67 0.30
C PHE A 247 -22.74 2.63 0.97
N ILE A 248 -23.35 1.82 1.84
CA ILE A 248 -22.68 0.68 2.47
C ILE A 248 -22.55 -0.44 1.45
N ALA A 249 -21.32 -0.75 1.07
CA ALA A 249 -20.96 -1.84 0.14
C ALA A 249 -20.67 -3.15 0.87
N GLY A 250 -20.37 -3.09 2.17
CA GLY A 250 -20.10 -4.24 3.00
C GLY A 250 -20.07 -3.89 4.48
N VAL A 251 -20.24 -4.88 5.33
CA VAL A 251 -20.17 -4.76 6.78
C VAL A 251 -19.25 -5.83 7.32
N ALA A 252 -18.40 -5.49 8.27
CA ALA A 252 -17.47 -6.40 8.92
C ALA A 252 -18.20 -7.26 9.96
N ASP A 253 -18.02 -8.57 9.90
CA ASP A 253 -18.61 -9.53 10.84
C ASP A 253 -18.19 -9.21 12.29
N GLY A 254 -19.15 -9.16 13.20
CA GLY A 254 -18.93 -8.80 14.61
C GLY A 254 -18.52 -7.32 14.83
N GLY A 255 -18.55 -6.50 13.78
CA GLY A 255 -18.16 -5.10 13.83
C GLY A 255 -19.21 -4.15 14.42
N PRO A 256 -18.83 -2.89 14.69
CA PRO A 256 -19.78 -1.88 15.23
C PRO A 256 -20.98 -1.64 14.32
N ALA A 257 -20.77 -1.60 12.99
CA ALA A 257 -21.85 -1.39 12.02
C ALA A 257 -22.88 -2.52 12.05
N GLU A 258 -22.43 -3.79 12.07
CA GLU A 258 -23.32 -4.94 12.19
C GLU A 258 -24.11 -4.90 13.50
N ASN A 259 -23.45 -4.58 14.63
CA ASN A 259 -24.10 -4.45 15.93
C ASN A 259 -25.15 -3.29 15.99
N ALA A 260 -25.03 -2.34 15.07
CA ALA A 260 -25.98 -1.22 14.92
C ALA A 260 -27.05 -1.48 13.84
N ASP A 261 -27.22 -2.73 13.38
CA ASP A 261 -28.16 -3.16 12.33
C ASP A 261 -27.96 -2.43 10.98
N ILE A 262 -26.77 -1.91 10.69
CA ILE A 262 -26.43 -1.30 9.39
C ILE A 262 -26.30 -2.41 8.34
N GLN A 263 -26.90 -2.19 7.17
CA GLN A 263 -26.99 -3.18 6.10
C GLN A 263 -26.32 -2.71 4.81
N VAL A 264 -25.90 -3.69 4.01
CA VAL A 264 -25.43 -3.44 2.65
C VAL A 264 -26.57 -2.82 1.83
N GLY A 265 -26.27 -1.69 1.18
CA GLY A 265 -27.22 -0.91 0.40
C GLY A 265 -27.76 0.33 1.11
N ASP A 266 -27.57 0.46 2.42
CA ASP A 266 -27.92 1.69 3.14
C ASP A 266 -27.16 2.88 2.56
N VAL A 267 -27.87 3.99 2.31
CA VAL A 267 -27.27 5.23 1.79
C VAL A 267 -26.88 6.13 2.96
N ILE A 268 -25.62 6.55 2.99
CA ILE A 268 -25.10 7.43 4.05
C ILE A 268 -25.41 8.87 3.67
N LEU A 269 -26.21 9.56 4.49
CA LEU A 269 -26.60 10.95 4.27
C LEU A 269 -25.81 11.93 5.12
N ALA A 270 -25.52 11.56 6.39
CA ALA A 270 -24.83 12.44 7.32
C ALA A 270 -24.09 11.65 8.40
N VAL A 271 -23.02 12.27 8.94
CA VAL A 271 -22.29 11.84 10.13
C VAL A 271 -22.46 12.92 11.21
N ALA A 272 -22.94 12.53 12.37
CA ALA A 272 -23.23 13.43 13.50
C ALA A 272 -24.09 14.65 13.11
N GLY A 273 -25.07 14.44 12.21
CA GLY A 273 -26.00 15.48 11.74
C GLY A 273 -25.43 16.40 10.65
N GLU A 274 -24.18 16.25 10.24
CA GLU A 274 -23.58 16.99 9.12
C GLU A 274 -23.58 16.14 7.85
N SER A 275 -24.13 16.67 6.75
CA SER A 275 -24.16 15.98 5.47
C SER A 275 -22.75 15.70 4.95
N VAL A 276 -22.55 14.52 4.36
CA VAL A 276 -21.30 14.10 3.72
C VAL A 276 -21.55 13.83 2.24
N SER A 277 -20.61 14.27 1.38
CA SER A 277 -20.76 14.20 -0.08
C SER A 277 -19.92 13.08 -0.70
N ASP A 278 -18.85 12.68 -0.02
CA ASP A 278 -17.84 11.75 -0.52
C ASP A 278 -17.22 10.95 0.64
N LEU A 279 -16.49 9.90 0.28
CA LEU A 279 -15.87 8.99 1.24
C LEU A 279 -14.83 9.69 2.12
N ALA A 280 -14.02 10.58 1.56
CA ALA A 280 -13.01 11.31 2.32
C ALA A 280 -13.66 12.23 3.37
N ALA A 281 -14.70 12.96 2.99
CA ALA A 281 -15.46 13.80 3.92
C ALA A 281 -16.11 12.96 5.05
N MET A 282 -16.70 11.81 4.70
CA MET A 282 -17.25 10.87 5.67
C MET A 282 -16.20 10.39 6.68
N LEU A 283 -15.03 9.93 6.20
CA LEU A 283 -13.96 9.45 7.07
C LEU A 283 -13.41 10.56 7.96
N ARG A 284 -13.11 11.75 7.40
CA ARG A 284 -12.65 12.90 8.19
C ARG A 284 -13.64 13.28 9.27
N LYS A 285 -14.94 13.32 8.91
CA LYS A 285 -15.97 13.65 9.88
C LYS A 285 -16.05 12.62 11.00
N THR A 286 -16.06 11.34 10.64
CA THR A 286 -16.06 10.23 11.59
C THR A 286 -14.87 10.34 12.56
N TRP A 287 -13.67 10.52 12.03
CA TRP A 287 -12.45 10.58 12.84
C TRP A 287 -12.33 11.86 13.68
N SER A 288 -12.98 12.95 13.26
CA SER A 288 -13.03 14.19 14.04
C SER A 288 -13.86 14.10 15.32
N LEU A 289 -14.71 13.07 15.46
CA LEU A 289 -15.56 12.91 16.64
C LEU A 289 -14.79 12.43 17.88
N GLY A 290 -13.60 11.83 17.69
CA GLY A 290 -12.77 11.40 18.80
C GLY A 290 -11.92 10.19 18.49
N SER A 291 -11.43 9.54 19.54
CA SER A 291 -10.63 8.32 19.45
C SER A 291 -11.51 7.07 19.34
N ALA A 292 -10.91 5.93 19.05
CA ALA A 292 -11.58 4.63 19.07
C ALA A 292 -12.45 4.42 20.31
N GLY A 293 -13.67 3.95 20.12
CA GLY A 293 -14.69 3.77 21.16
C GLY A 293 -15.68 4.93 21.29
N VAL A 294 -15.51 6.03 20.55
CA VAL A 294 -16.50 7.11 20.50
C VAL A 294 -17.75 6.64 19.73
N GLU A 295 -18.94 7.10 20.13
CA GLU A 295 -20.16 6.90 19.37
C GLU A 295 -20.16 7.77 18.11
N VAL A 296 -20.51 7.17 16.98
CA VAL A 296 -20.58 7.83 15.67
C VAL A 296 -22.01 7.76 15.15
N PRO A 297 -22.82 8.83 15.34
CA PRO A 297 -24.20 8.86 14.83
C PRO A 297 -24.19 8.96 13.30
N LEU A 298 -24.82 7.98 12.63
CA LEU A 298 -25.02 7.98 11.18
C LEU A 298 -26.49 8.26 10.85
N THR A 299 -26.74 9.05 9.81
CA THR A 299 -28.07 9.20 9.21
C THR A 299 -28.07 8.41 7.91
N LEU A 300 -28.90 7.39 7.84
CA LEU A 300 -29.01 6.45 6.73
C LEU A 300 -30.40 6.54 6.07
N LEU A 301 -30.49 6.08 4.82
CA LEU A 301 -31.72 5.91 4.03
C LEU A 301 -31.76 4.49 3.48
#